data_de04bcaddba2c92e1348a140ee7417aa
#
_entry.id   de04bcaddba2c92e1348a140ee7417aa
#
_cell.length_a   1.000
_cell.length_b   1.000
_cell.length_c   1.000
_cell.angle_alpha   90.00
_cell.angle_beta   90.00
_cell.angle_gamma   90.00
#
_symmetry.space_group_name_H-M   'P 1'
#
loop_
_entity.id
_entity.type
_entity.pdbx_description
1 polymer ?
#
loop_
_entity_poly.entity_id
_entity_poly.type
_entity_poly.pdbx_seq_one_letter_code
_entity_poly.pdbx_strand_id
1 'polypeptide(L)'
;MSWFDQRPDDAMDGAFTVVAPAAVRTVEPAAFREAMCRLGAAVHVVTTAGPGGKTGATATAVCSVSDAPPTLLMCLNRRSQTNPVVVENGVFCVNTLGDSGAEIADIFAGRTGMQGSDRFAVGEWSVLVTGSPVLAPAVVAFDCRIIEVRAVGSHNVFFGAVEAVRLGPGGPALVYHERAYKRV
;
A
#
# COMPACT_ATOMS: atom_id res chain seq x y z
N MET A 1 -10.73 -13.89 -19.51
CA MET A 1 -9.60 -14.82 -19.38
C MET A 1 -8.92 -14.45 -18.08
N SER A 2 -9.19 -15.21 -17.01
CA SER A 2 -8.74 -14.90 -15.65
C SER A 2 -7.25 -15.24 -15.51
N TRP A 3 -6.45 -14.29 -15.05
CA TRP A 3 -5.02 -14.47 -14.74
C TRP A 3 -4.78 -15.38 -13.51
N PHE A 4 -5.86 -15.87 -12.87
CA PHE A 4 -5.82 -16.56 -11.58
C PHE A 4 -6.06 -18.08 -11.67
N ASP A 5 -6.12 -18.66 -12.87
CA ASP A 5 -6.35 -20.10 -13.05
C ASP A 5 -5.03 -20.83 -13.36
N GLN A 6 -4.10 -20.80 -12.40
CA GLN A 6 -2.93 -21.67 -12.42
C GLN A 6 -2.92 -22.53 -11.14
N ARG A 7 -2.81 -23.83 -11.36
CA ARG A 7 -2.91 -24.92 -10.38
C ARG A 7 -1.95 -24.74 -9.20
N PRO A 8 -2.29 -25.26 -8.00
CA PRO A 8 -1.34 -25.33 -6.89
C PRO A 8 -0.32 -26.40 -7.23
N ASP A 9 0.88 -26.03 -7.56
CA ASP A 9 1.98 -26.95 -7.78
C ASP A 9 3.21 -26.56 -7.00
N ASP A 10 3.62 -27.55 -6.24
CA ASP A 10 4.96 -27.91 -5.85
C ASP A 10 5.77 -26.89 -5.06
N ALA A 11 6.10 -27.32 -3.85
CA ALA A 11 7.15 -26.80 -3.01
C ALA A 11 8.41 -26.48 -3.86
N MET A 12 8.48 -25.26 -4.37
CA MET A 12 9.73 -24.70 -4.86
C MET A 12 10.52 -24.21 -3.64
N ASP A 13 11.23 -25.13 -3.03
CA ASP A 13 12.35 -24.87 -2.13
C ASP A 13 13.50 -24.31 -2.98
N GLY A 14 13.28 -23.14 -3.58
CA GLY A 14 14.21 -22.43 -4.44
C GLY A 14 15.03 -21.46 -3.63
N ALA A 15 16.26 -21.81 -3.30
CA ALA A 15 17.25 -20.88 -2.79
C ALA A 15 17.28 -19.62 -3.68
N PHE A 16 16.90 -18.46 -3.13
CA PHE A 16 17.04 -17.18 -3.83
C PHE A 16 18.51 -16.93 -4.15
N THR A 17 18.85 -16.96 -5.43
CA THR A 17 20.16 -16.48 -5.86
C THR A 17 20.19 -14.97 -5.74
N VAL A 18 20.83 -14.46 -4.71
CA VAL A 18 21.17 -13.03 -4.64
C VAL A 18 22.25 -12.78 -5.68
N VAL A 19 21.85 -12.25 -6.83
CA VAL A 19 22.82 -11.76 -7.82
C VAL A 19 23.48 -10.52 -7.20
N ALA A 20 24.76 -10.64 -6.84
CA ALA A 20 25.53 -9.48 -6.43
C ALA A 20 25.55 -8.48 -7.59
N PRO A 21 25.12 -7.21 -7.39
CA PRO A 21 25.09 -6.26 -8.49
C PRO A 21 26.51 -5.95 -8.93
N ALA A 22 26.87 -6.36 -10.15
CA ALA A 22 27.86 -5.60 -10.91
C ALA A 22 27.43 -4.13 -10.93
N ALA A 23 28.35 -3.17 -11.05
CA ALA A 23 28.04 -1.75 -11.04
C ALA A 23 26.87 -1.44 -12.00
N VAL A 24 25.65 -1.41 -11.47
CA VAL A 24 24.43 -1.17 -12.27
C VAL A 24 24.37 0.32 -12.58
N ARG A 25 24.40 0.67 -13.85
CA ARG A 25 24.11 2.04 -14.27
C ARG A 25 22.60 2.28 -14.12
N THR A 26 22.24 3.24 -13.29
CA THR A 26 20.84 3.67 -13.12
C THR A 26 20.58 4.94 -13.91
N VAL A 27 19.32 5.15 -14.30
CA VAL A 27 18.86 6.42 -14.87
C VAL A 27 18.85 7.50 -13.80
N GLU A 28 18.90 8.75 -14.22
CA GLU A 28 18.74 9.89 -13.31
C GLU A 28 17.39 9.87 -12.59
N PRO A 29 17.33 10.18 -11.28
CA PRO A 29 16.09 10.13 -10.51
C PRO A 29 14.94 10.98 -11.08
N ALA A 30 15.26 12.09 -11.76
CA ALA A 30 14.26 12.93 -12.40
C ALA A 30 13.62 12.23 -13.61
N ALA A 31 14.41 11.58 -14.44
CA ALA A 31 13.93 10.81 -15.59
C ALA A 31 13.06 9.61 -15.14
N PHE A 32 13.47 8.93 -14.07
CA PHE A 32 12.69 7.85 -13.48
C PHE A 32 11.32 8.34 -12.99
N ARG A 33 11.27 9.45 -12.21
CA ARG A 33 10.01 10.02 -11.75
C ARG A 33 9.10 10.47 -12.90
N GLU A 34 9.68 11.02 -13.97
CA GLU A 34 8.93 11.42 -15.16
C GLU A 34 8.32 10.20 -15.87
N ALA A 35 9.07 9.12 -15.98
CA ALA A 35 8.56 7.87 -16.55
C ALA A 35 7.45 7.26 -15.66
N MET A 36 7.66 7.20 -14.34
CA MET A 36 6.70 6.63 -13.40
C MET A 36 5.38 7.40 -13.35
N CYS A 37 5.37 8.72 -13.56
CA CYS A 37 4.11 9.47 -13.54
C CYS A 37 3.17 9.14 -14.71
N ARG A 38 3.67 8.48 -15.76
CA ARG A 38 2.87 8.01 -16.91
C ARG A 38 2.19 6.67 -16.66
N LEU A 39 2.52 5.99 -15.57
CA LEU A 39 1.82 4.79 -15.16
C LEU A 39 0.56 5.17 -14.38
N GLY A 40 -0.60 4.67 -14.81
CA GLY A 40 -1.81 4.73 -14.01
C GLY A 40 -1.70 3.76 -12.85
N ALA A 41 -1.85 4.26 -11.62
CA ALA A 41 -1.79 3.43 -10.42
C ALA A 41 -2.98 3.72 -9.51
N ALA A 42 -3.58 2.67 -8.95
CA ALA A 42 -4.64 2.82 -7.96
C ALA A 42 -4.13 3.63 -6.75
N VAL A 43 -5.01 4.45 -6.19
CA VAL A 43 -4.70 5.26 -5.00
C VAL A 43 -5.19 4.52 -3.77
N HIS A 44 -4.30 4.37 -2.80
CA HIS A 44 -4.59 3.71 -1.54
C HIS A 44 -4.29 4.64 -0.36
N VAL A 45 -5.03 4.48 0.72
CA VAL A 45 -4.63 4.94 2.05
C VAL A 45 -4.20 3.73 2.85
N VAL A 46 -2.90 3.66 3.15
CA VAL A 46 -2.35 2.66 4.06
C VAL A 46 -2.47 3.18 5.47
N THR A 47 -3.05 2.38 6.35
CA THR A 47 -3.30 2.73 7.74
C THR A 47 -2.72 1.68 8.67
N THR A 48 -2.39 2.06 9.89
CA THR A 48 -1.96 1.17 10.95
C THR A 48 -2.40 1.69 12.32
N ALA A 49 -2.63 0.79 13.24
CA ALA A 49 -2.82 1.11 14.65
C ALA A 49 -2.25 -0.01 15.52
N GLY A 50 -1.67 0.36 16.67
CA GLY A 50 -1.02 -0.57 17.61
C GLY A 50 -0.15 0.16 18.62
N PRO A 51 0.86 -0.50 19.22
CA PRO A 51 1.75 0.10 20.23
C PRO A 51 2.44 1.38 19.77
N GLY A 52 2.82 1.48 18.49
CA GLY A 52 3.44 2.67 17.91
C GLY A 52 2.46 3.81 17.63
N GLY A 53 1.17 3.63 17.93
CA GLY A 53 0.11 4.63 17.68
C GLY A 53 -0.69 4.37 16.40
N LYS A 54 -1.55 5.35 16.06
CA LYS A 54 -2.42 5.31 14.89
C LYS A 54 -1.96 6.34 13.86
N THR A 55 -1.69 5.88 12.65
CA THR A 55 -1.27 6.73 11.53
C THR A 55 -1.62 6.13 10.18
N GLY A 56 -1.39 6.88 9.11
CA GLY A 56 -1.55 6.41 7.74
C GLY A 56 -0.85 7.32 6.73
N ALA A 57 -0.74 6.82 5.51
CA ALA A 57 -0.16 7.54 4.38
C ALA A 57 -0.84 7.15 3.08
N THR A 58 -0.92 8.08 2.14
CA THR A 58 -1.33 7.80 0.76
C THR A 58 -0.18 7.12 0.01
N ALA A 59 -0.51 6.04 -0.67
CA ALA A 59 0.43 5.25 -1.46
C ALA A 59 -0.21 4.79 -2.77
N THR A 60 0.62 4.64 -3.80
CA THR A 60 0.27 4.01 -5.07
C THR A 60 1.07 2.73 -5.31
N ALA A 61 2.13 2.52 -4.54
CA ALA A 61 3.01 1.36 -4.66
C ALA A 61 2.49 0.19 -3.83
N VAL A 62 1.45 -0.45 -4.32
CA VAL A 62 0.84 -1.67 -3.76
C VAL A 62 0.62 -2.66 -4.90
N CYS A 63 0.95 -3.91 -4.69
CA CYS A 63 0.58 -4.98 -5.61
C CYS A 63 0.40 -6.33 -4.90
N SER A 64 -0.32 -7.26 -5.53
CA SER A 64 -0.39 -8.64 -5.10
C SER A 64 0.94 -9.36 -5.33
N VAL A 65 1.27 -10.30 -4.45
CA VAL A 65 2.48 -11.13 -4.52
C VAL A 65 2.11 -12.60 -4.76
N SER A 66 1.17 -13.12 -3.98
CA SER A 66 0.76 -14.52 -4.01
C SER A 66 -0.70 -14.64 -3.57
N ASP A 67 -1.39 -15.65 -4.04
CA ASP A 67 -2.72 -16.08 -3.61
C ASP A 67 -2.67 -17.32 -2.68
N ALA A 68 -1.52 -17.98 -2.60
CA ALA A 68 -1.31 -19.16 -1.76
C ALA A 68 0.05 -19.11 -1.02
N PRO A 69 0.13 -18.55 0.19
CA PRO A 69 -0.89 -17.82 0.93
C PRO A 69 -1.17 -16.42 0.37
N PRO A 70 -2.39 -15.86 0.58
CA PRO A 70 -2.72 -14.51 0.15
C PRO A 70 -1.75 -13.47 0.71
N THR A 71 -0.98 -12.84 -0.17
CA THR A 71 0.09 -11.93 0.20
C THR A 71 0.11 -10.73 -0.76
N LEU A 72 0.28 -9.55 -0.21
CA LEU A 72 0.53 -8.34 -0.99
C LEU A 72 1.80 -7.63 -0.52
N LEU A 73 2.32 -6.73 -1.33
CA LEU A 73 3.37 -5.82 -0.91
C LEU A 73 2.90 -4.36 -0.99
N MET A 74 3.50 -3.53 -0.15
CA MET A 74 3.45 -2.08 -0.25
C MET A 74 4.82 -1.46 -0.05
N CYS A 75 5.04 -0.27 -0.64
CA CYS A 75 6.27 0.49 -0.42
C CYS A 75 5.98 1.81 0.29
N LEU A 76 6.70 2.09 1.37
CA LEU A 76 6.66 3.39 2.06
C LEU A 76 8.04 4.01 2.12
N ASN A 77 8.11 5.33 1.89
CA ASN A 77 9.35 6.07 2.04
C ASN A 77 9.84 5.99 3.48
N ARG A 78 11.11 5.68 3.69
CA ARG A 78 11.74 5.55 5.02
C ARG A 78 11.76 6.85 5.81
N ARG A 79 11.65 8.01 5.12
CA ARG A 79 11.55 9.33 5.75
C ARG A 79 10.10 9.68 6.15
N SER A 80 9.11 8.89 5.75
CA SER A 80 7.72 9.09 6.16
C SER A 80 7.58 8.85 7.66
N GLN A 81 6.84 9.72 8.35
CA GLN A 81 6.48 9.52 9.77
C GLN A 81 5.67 8.23 9.99
N THR A 82 4.95 7.77 8.99
CA THR A 82 4.16 6.54 9.04
C THR A 82 5.03 5.28 9.04
N ASN A 83 6.20 5.31 8.38
CA ASN A 83 7.03 4.13 8.20
C ASN A 83 7.47 3.47 9.52
N PRO A 84 8.07 4.16 10.50
CA PRO A 84 8.47 3.54 11.76
C PRO A 84 7.28 3.01 12.55
N VAL A 85 6.13 3.68 12.51
CA VAL A 85 4.92 3.25 13.21
C VAL A 85 4.37 1.96 12.63
N VAL A 86 4.38 1.80 11.29
CA VAL A 86 3.99 0.55 10.63
C VAL A 86 4.91 -0.61 11.04
N VAL A 87 6.23 -0.36 11.12
CA VAL A 87 7.19 -1.37 11.57
C VAL A 87 6.91 -1.79 13.01
N GLU A 88 6.68 -0.83 13.91
CA GLU A 88 6.42 -1.08 15.33
C GLU A 88 5.10 -1.82 15.57
N ASN A 89 4.05 -1.46 14.83
CA ASN A 89 2.74 -2.09 14.94
C ASN A 89 2.69 -3.50 14.34
N GLY A 90 3.55 -3.83 13.39
CA GLY A 90 3.59 -5.14 12.73
C GLY A 90 2.37 -5.47 11.86
N VAL A 91 1.47 -4.51 11.67
CA VAL A 91 0.21 -4.65 10.92
C VAL A 91 -0.10 -3.41 10.10
N PHE A 92 -0.89 -3.58 9.05
CA PHE A 92 -1.40 -2.47 8.25
C PHE A 92 -2.68 -2.85 7.50
N CYS A 93 -3.47 -1.86 7.12
CA CYS A 93 -4.59 -2.04 6.20
C CYS A 93 -4.37 -1.19 4.94
N VAL A 94 -4.59 -1.78 3.77
CA VAL A 94 -4.58 -1.08 2.48
C VAL A 94 -6.03 -0.78 2.11
N ASN A 95 -6.41 0.49 2.15
CA ASN A 95 -7.73 0.98 1.76
C ASN A 95 -7.65 1.55 0.35
N THR A 96 -8.16 0.82 -0.65
CA THR A 96 -8.19 1.29 -2.05
C THR A 96 -9.33 2.28 -2.23
N LEU A 97 -9.03 3.45 -2.76
CA LEU A 97 -10.00 4.54 -2.86
C LEU A 97 -10.87 4.45 -4.12
N GLY A 98 -12.16 4.72 -3.94
CA GLY A 98 -13.06 5.04 -5.04
C GLY A 98 -12.87 6.47 -5.56
N ASP A 99 -13.58 6.83 -6.62
CA ASP A 99 -13.48 8.12 -7.31
C ASP A 99 -13.73 9.35 -6.42
N SER A 100 -14.54 9.23 -5.39
CA SER A 100 -14.79 10.28 -4.39
C SER A 100 -13.67 10.43 -3.35
N GLY A 101 -12.65 9.58 -3.36
CA GLY A 101 -11.61 9.51 -2.32
C GLY A 101 -10.48 10.54 -2.44
N ALA A 102 -10.55 11.50 -3.38
CA ALA A 102 -9.45 12.45 -3.61
C ALA A 102 -9.11 13.31 -2.39
N GLU A 103 -10.10 13.77 -1.62
CA GLU A 103 -9.90 14.55 -0.40
C GLU A 103 -9.16 13.71 0.67
N ILE A 104 -9.60 12.49 0.89
CA ILE A 104 -8.95 11.55 1.83
C ILE A 104 -7.51 11.28 1.37
N ALA A 105 -7.28 11.09 0.06
CA ALA A 105 -5.94 10.90 -0.48
C ALA A 105 -5.04 12.11 -0.18
N ASP A 106 -5.51 13.33 -0.31
CA ASP A 106 -4.74 14.55 -0.03
C ASP A 106 -4.43 14.73 1.46
N ILE A 107 -5.36 14.39 2.34
CA ILE A 107 -5.17 14.41 3.79
C ILE A 107 -4.03 13.46 4.18
N PHE A 108 -4.08 12.21 3.72
CA PHE A 108 -3.07 11.20 4.05
C PHE A 108 -1.76 11.37 3.26
N ALA A 109 -1.77 12.15 2.17
CA ALA A 109 -0.54 12.62 1.50
C ALA A 109 0.14 13.79 2.23
N GLY A 110 -0.49 14.34 3.28
CA GLY A 110 0.06 15.48 4.04
C GLY A 110 -0.10 16.83 3.35
N ARG A 111 -1.01 16.95 2.38
CA ARG A 111 -1.24 18.20 1.63
C ARG A 111 -2.11 19.21 2.36
N THR A 112 -2.85 18.80 3.39
CA THR A 112 -3.82 19.62 4.12
C THR A 112 -3.28 20.19 5.43
N GLY A 113 -2.05 19.85 5.82
CA GLY A 113 -1.46 20.24 7.10
C GLY A 113 -1.90 19.40 8.32
N MET A 114 -2.92 18.55 8.20
CA MET A 114 -3.33 17.62 9.26
C MET A 114 -2.24 16.58 9.53
N GLN A 115 -2.03 16.23 10.80
CA GLN A 115 -0.95 15.33 11.19
C GLN A 115 -1.43 14.17 12.08
N GLY A 116 -0.67 13.08 12.07
CA GLY A 116 -0.88 11.95 12.98
C GLY A 116 -2.33 11.43 12.97
N SER A 117 -2.90 11.30 14.15
CA SER A 117 -4.26 10.80 14.37
C SER A 117 -5.36 11.75 13.90
N ASP A 118 -5.09 13.06 13.78
CA ASP A 118 -6.11 14.05 13.39
C ASP A 118 -6.65 13.81 11.98
N ARG A 119 -5.85 13.17 11.12
CA ARG A 119 -6.26 12.76 9.77
C ARG A 119 -7.48 11.84 9.77
N PHE A 120 -7.68 11.08 10.85
CA PHE A 120 -8.81 10.16 11.01
C PHE A 120 -10.11 10.83 11.47
N ALA A 121 -10.11 12.14 11.73
CA ALA A 121 -11.34 12.91 11.98
C ALA A 121 -12.19 13.04 10.71
N VAL A 122 -11.59 12.81 9.53
CA VAL A 122 -12.28 12.83 8.23
C VAL A 122 -12.50 11.40 7.77
N GLY A 123 -13.72 11.11 7.30
CA GLY A 123 -14.14 9.77 6.88
C GLY A 123 -14.71 8.93 8.03
N GLU A 124 -15.31 7.82 7.67
CA GLU A 124 -15.82 6.82 8.60
C GLU A 124 -14.87 5.64 8.66
N TRP A 125 -14.44 5.28 9.85
CA TRP A 125 -13.43 4.26 10.08
C TRP A 125 -13.97 3.14 10.97
N SER A 126 -13.64 1.92 10.60
CA SER A 126 -13.87 0.69 11.35
C SER A 126 -12.56 -0.07 11.51
N VAL A 127 -12.61 -1.30 12.01
CA VAL A 127 -11.48 -2.21 12.09
C VAL A 127 -11.90 -3.61 11.65
N LEU A 128 -10.93 -4.42 11.24
CA LEU A 128 -11.09 -5.85 11.00
C LEU A 128 -10.25 -6.64 12.02
N VAL A 129 -9.50 -7.63 11.55
CA VAL A 129 -8.78 -8.59 12.42
C VAL A 129 -7.58 -7.96 13.09
N THR A 130 -6.78 -7.16 12.36
CA THR A 130 -5.52 -6.62 12.89
C THR A 130 -5.71 -5.39 13.78
N GLY A 131 -6.88 -4.76 13.75
CA GLY A 131 -7.14 -3.50 14.43
C GLY A 131 -6.67 -2.26 13.66
N SER A 132 -6.08 -2.42 12.49
CA SER A 132 -5.73 -1.31 11.61
C SER A 132 -7.00 -0.61 11.09
N PRO A 133 -7.02 0.74 11.00
CA PRO A 133 -8.21 1.47 10.54
C PRO A 133 -8.62 1.10 9.11
N VAL A 134 -9.90 0.82 8.92
CA VAL A 134 -10.53 0.45 7.66
C VAL A 134 -11.50 1.54 7.24
N LEU A 135 -11.27 2.17 6.10
CA LEU A 135 -12.08 3.27 5.58
C LEU A 135 -13.41 2.76 5.00
N ALA A 136 -14.55 3.23 5.51
CA ALA A 136 -15.88 2.74 5.10
C ALA A 136 -16.13 2.82 3.57
N PRO A 137 -15.86 3.94 2.87
CA PRO A 137 -16.10 4.07 1.43
C PRO A 137 -14.97 3.48 0.55
N ALA A 138 -13.97 2.78 1.12
CA ALA A 138 -12.97 2.11 0.28
C ALA A 138 -13.62 1.04 -0.60
N VAL A 139 -13.23 0.97 -1.88
CA VAL A 139 -13.76 -0.05 -2.82
C VAL A 139 -13.31 -1.45 -2.43
N VAL A 140 -12.15 -1.56 -1.81
CA VAL A 140 -11.67 -2.77 -1.13
C VAL A 140 -10.69 -2.39 -0.04
N ALA A 141 -10.70 -3.13 1.06
CA ALA A 141 -9.69 -3.03 2.12
C ALA A 141 -9.06 -4.39 2.36
N PHE A 142 -7.73 -4.41 2.43
CA PHE A 142 -6.93 -5.60 2.76
C PHE A 142 -6.29 -5.38 4.11
N ASP A 143 -6.66 -6.17 5.08
CA ASP A 143 -6.14 -6.12 6.45
C ASP A 143 -5.02 -7.14 6.61
N CYS A 144 -3.80 -6.66 6.91
CA CYS A 144 -2.58 -7.42 6.71
C CYS A 144 -1.70 -7.44 7.95
N ARG A 145 -1.08 -8.59 8.19
CA ARG A 145 0.04 -8.75 9.12
C ARG A 145 1.36 -8.78 8.37
N ILE A 146 2.33 -8.01 8.82
CA ILE A 146 3.67 -7.98 8.23
C ILE A 146 4.36 -9.32 8.44
N ILE A 147 4.83 -9.93 7.35
CA ILE A 147 5.63 -11.15 7.38
C ILE A 147 7.09 -10.89 7.03
N GLU A 148 7.37 -9.81 6.30
CA GLU A 148 8.73 -9.42 5.94
C GLU A 148 8.80 -7.92 5.66
N VAL A 149 9.96 -7.31 5.96
CA VAL A 149 10.28 -5.92 5.60
C VAL A 149 11.67 -5.89 4.98
N ARG A 150 11.79 -5.32 3.79
CA ARG A 150 13.08 -5.10 3.11
C ARG A 150 13.34 -3.63 2.85
N ALA A 151 14.52 -3.16 3.26
CA ALA A 151 14.98 -1.83 2.90
C ALA A 151 15.56 -1.84 1.47
N VAL A 152 14.96 -1.04 0.58
CA VAL A 152 15.43 -0.89 -0.80
C VAL A 152 15.59 0.60 -1.10
N GLY A 153 16.81 1.08 -1.16
CA GLY A 153 17.11 2.50 -1.37
C GLY A 153 16.42 3.41 -0.35
N SER A 154 15.56 4.30 -0.83
CA SER A 154 14.81 5.26 0.01
C SER A 154 13.53 4.70 0.63
N HIS A 155 13.14 3.47 0.31
CA HIS A 155 11.87 2.87 0.74
C HIS A 155 12.07 1.59 1.54
N ASN A 156 11.10 1.28 2.38
CA ASN A 156 10.87 -0.06 2.87
C ASN A 156 9.78 -0.71 2.00
N VAL A 157 10.02 -1.96 1.60
CA VAL A 157 9.04 -2.85 0.99
C VAL A 157 8.52 -3.75 2.10
N PHE A 158 7.23 -3.67 2.36
CA PHE A 158 6.53 -4.47 3.36
C PHE A 158 5.78 -5.59 2.65
N PHE A 159 5.99 -6.82 3.06
CA PHE A 159 5.18 -7.96 2.63
C PHE A 159 4.17 -8.26 3.73
N GLY A 160 2.90 -8.29 3.39
CA GLY A 160 1.80 -8.54 4.30
C GLY A 160 0.99 -9.76 3.92
N ALA A 161 0.88 -10.72 4.84
CA ALA A 161 -0.13 -11.77 4.76
C ALA A 161 -1.51 -11.14 4.97
N VAL A 162 -2.44 -11.39 4.05
CA VAL A 162 -3.80 -10.84 4.12
C VAL A 162 -4.62 -11.70 5.07
N GLU A 163 -4.94 -11.16 6.27
CA GLU A 163 -5.75 -11.84 7.29
C GLU A 163 -7.25 -11.62 7.09
N ALA A 164 -7.65 -10.49 6.49
CA ALA A 164 -9.05 -10.23 6.16
C ALA A 164 -9.18 -9.29 4.95
N VAL A 165 -10.30 -9.42 4.25
CA VAL A 165 -10.67 -8.55 3.13
C VAL A 165 -12.08 -8.02 3.38
N ARG A 166 -12.27 -6.74 3.16
CA ARG A 166 -13.60 -6.15 3.06
C ARG A 166 -13.80 -5.62 1.64
N LEU A 167 -14.81 -6.14 0.96
CA LEU A 167 -15.30 -5.55 -0.28
C LEU A 167 -16.24 -4.39 0.07
N GLY A 168 -15.96 -3.23 -0.47
CA GLY A 168 -16.78 -2.04 -0.33
C GLY A 168 -17.83 -1.93 -1.45
N PRO A 169 -18.46 -0.77 -1.58
CA PRO A 169 -19.36 -0.51 -2.70
C PRO A 169 -18.58 -0.59 -4.01
N GLY A 170 -19.13 -1.24 -4.99
CA GLY A 170 -18.58 -1.20 -6.35
C GLY A 170 -18.61 0.22 -6.91
N GLY A 171 -17.94 0.43 -8.02
CA GLY A 171 -17.93 1.73 -8.70
C GLY A 171 -16.56 2.08 -9.24
N PRO A 172 -16.43 3.30 -9.78
CA PRO A 172 -15.16 3.78 -10.33
C PRO A 172 -14.06 3.87 -9.28
N ALA A 173 -12.85 3.50 -9.66
CA ALA A 173 -11.66 3.62 -8.83
C ALA A 173 -10.98 4.99 -9.00
N LEU A 174 -10.28 5.43 -7.96
CA LEU A 174 -9.38 6.57 -8.03
C LEU A 174 -8.00 6.11 -8.50
N VAL A 175 -7.52 6.69 -9.58
CA VAL A 175 -6.19 6.41 -10.15
C VAL A 175 -5.35 7.68 -10.14
N TYR A 176 -4.07 7.54 -9.82
CA TYR A 176 -3.08 8.60 -9.98
C TYR A 176 -2.32 8.39 -11.28
N HIS A 177 -2.41 9.39 -12.19
CA HIS A 177 -1.77 9.36 -13.49
C HIS A 177 -1.42 10.78 -13.93
N GLU A 178 -0.21 10.98 -14.46
CA GLU A 178 0.28 12.30 -14.88
C GLU A 178 0.14 13.37 -13.80
N ARG A 179 0.49 12.98 -12.56
CA ARG A 179 0.46 13.85 -11.36
C ARG A 179 -0.92 14.38 -10.98
N ALA A 180 -1.98 13.72 -11.46
CA ALA A 180 -3.35 14.09 -11.15
C ALA A 180 -4.17 12.84 -10.77
N TYR A 181 -5.18 13.06 -9.94
CA TYR A 181 -6.20 12.03 -9.72
C TYR A 181 -7.13 11.95 -10.93
N LYS A 182 -7.41 10.74 -11.35
CA LYS A 182 -8.34 10.42 -12.45
C LYS A 182 -9.31 9.33 -11.98
N ARG A 183 -10.49 9.33 -12.58
CA ARG A 183 -11.52 8.32 -12.38
C ARG A 183 -11.42 7.27 -13.50
N VAL A 184 -11.51 6.00 -13.15
CA VAL A 184 -11.58 4.88 -14.10
C VAL A 184 -12.69 3.91 -13.73
#